data_61b0778c7237fb1c93ef07645ce43910
#
_entry.id   61b0778c7237fb1c93ef07645ce43910
#
_cell.length_a   1.000
_cell.length_b   1.000
_cell.length_c   1.000
_cell.angle_alpha   90.00
_cell.angle_beta   90.00
_cell.angle_gamma   90.00
#
_symmetry.space_group_name_H-M   'P 1'
#
loop_
_entity.id
_entity.type
_entity.pdbx_description
1 polymer ?
#
loop_
_entity_poly.entity_id
_entity_poly.type
_entity_poly.pdbx_seq_one_letter_code
_entity_poly.pdbx_strand_id
1 'polypeptide(L)' 'SSCALKFANDPDTGIMSTGSDQIQLVTGGVARLTIDSSGTVSVPSGNMILAGDLIVTGELDSSSQIALILALG' A
#
# COMPACT_ATOMS: atom_id res chain seq x y z
N SER A 1 -14.23 7.35 -9.89
CA SER A 1 -13.45 7.32 -11.11
C SER A 1 -13.11 5.90 -11.50
N SER A 2 -12.87 5.69 -12.78
CA SER A 2 -12.60 4.36 -13.29
C SER A 2 -11.09 4.10 -13.31
N CYS A 3 -10.73 2.83 -13.23
CA CYS A 3 -9.34 2.42 -13.35
C CYS A 3 -8.88 2.47 -14.80
N ALA A 4 -7.60 2.77 -15.00
CA ALA A 4 -7.01 2.72 -16.33
C ALA A 4 -6.91 1.29 -16.84
N LEU A 5 -6.58 0.36 -15.95
CA LEU A 5 -6.59 -1.07 -16.22
C LEU A 5 -7.58 -1.71 -15.26
N LYS A 6 -8.62 -2.34 -15.80
CA LYS A 6 -9.68 -2.87 -14.98
C LYS A 6 -10.18 -4.19 -15.54
N PHE A 7 -10.92 -4.92 -14.72
CA PHE A 7 -11.50 -6.18 -15.12
C PHE A 7 -12.88 -5.97 -15.72
N ALA A 8 -13.20 -6.73 -16.77
CA ALA A 8 -14.43 -6.53 -17.52
C ALA A 8 -15.68 -6.67 -16.67
N ASN A 9 -15.66 -7.61 -15.70
CA ASN A 9 -16.79 -7.86 -14.85
C ASN A 9 -16.74 -7.10 -13.54
N ASP A 10 -15.73 -6.27 -13.33
CA ASP A 10 -15.53 -5.56 -12.07
C ASP A 10 -14.78 -4.26 -12.37
N PRO A 11 -15.48 -3.27 -12.93
CA PRO A 11 -14.81 -2.07 -13.43
C PRO A 11 -14.22 -1.16 -12.35
N ASP A 12 -14.57 -1.35 -11.09
CA ASP A 12 -13.98 -0.57 -10.00
C ASP A 12 -12.84 -1.30 -9.30
N THR A 13 -12.31 -2.35 -9.93
CA THR A 13 -11.11 -3.06 -9.47
C THR A 13 -10.05 -2.98 -10.56
N GLY A 14 -8.85 -2.58 -10.19
CA GLY A 14 -7.78 -2.46 -11.17
C GLY A 14 -6.71 -1.51 -10.70
N ILE A 15 -6.05 -0.89 -11.67
CA ILE A 15 -4.96 0.05 -11.45
C ILE A 15 -5.38 1.41 -11.98
N MET A 16 -5.15 2.45 -11.18
CA MET A 16 -5.47 3.81 -11.61
C MET A 16 -4.39 4.78 -11.18
N SER A 17 -4.37 5.93 -11.82
CA SER A 17 -3.49 7.04 -11.46
C SER A 17 -4.38 8.23 -11.13
N THR A 18 -4.25 8.76 -9.91
CA THR A 18 -5.07 9.87 -9.45
C THR A 18 -4.43 11.23 -9.70
N GLY A 19 -3.19 11.24 -10.16
CA GLY A 19 -2.49 12.47 -10.45
C GLY A 19 -1.14 12.17 -11.07
N SER A 20 -0.35 13.20 -11.28
CA SER A 20 0.97 13.04 -11.88
C SER A 20 1.86 12.21 -10.96
N ASP A 21 2.52 11.22 -11.54
CA ASP A 21 3.51 10.40 -10.84
C ASP A 21 2.92 9.65 -9.65
N GLN A 22 1.63 9.29 -9.72
CA GLN A 22 0.95 8.55 -8.67
C GLN A 22 0.29 7.31 -9.26
N ILE A 23 0.19 6.26 -8.45
CA ILE A 23 -0.43 5.01 -8.88
C ILE A 23 -1.15 4.37 -7.68
N GLN A 24 -2.27 3.70 -7.97
CA GLN A 24 -3.05 3.00 -6.96
C GLN A 24 -3.48 1.65 -7.46
N LEU A 25 -3.50 0.68 -6.57
CA LEU A 25 -4.20 -0.58 -6.77
C LEU A 25 -5.53 -0.50 -6.03
N VAL A 26 -6.61 -0.79 -6.73
CA VAL A 26 -7.97 -0.54 -6.26
C VAL A 26 -8.78 -1.82 -6.32
N THR A 27 -9.51 -2.12 -5.28
CA THR A 27 -10.50 -3.20 -5.28
C THR A 27 -11.81 -2.66 -4.75
N GLY A 28 -12.91 -2.93 -5.48
CA GLY A 28 -14.22 -2.47 -5.07
C GLY A 28 -14.32 -0.96 -4.90
N GLY A 29 -13.56 -0.20 -5.70
CA GLY A 29 -13.56 1.25 -5.63
C GLY A 29 -12.75 1.83 -4.48
N VAL A 30 -12.03 0.98 -3.73
CA VAL A 30 -11.26 1.42 -2.56
C VAL A 30 -9.78 1.22 -2.84
N ALA A 31 -8.97 2.27 -2.63
CA ALA A 31 -7.53 2.17 -2.80
C ALA A 31 -6.96 1.26 -1.71
N ARG A 32 -6.20 0.25 -2.13
CA ARG A 32 -5.60 -0.73 -1.21
C ARG A 32 -4.10 -0.57 -1.09
N LEU A 33 -3.46 -0.08 -2.14
CA LEU A 33 -2.04 0.21 -2.15
C LEU A 33 -1.85 1.48 -2.95
N THR A 34 -1.10 2.43 -2.43
CA THR A 34 -0.85 3.68 -3.13
C THR A 34 0.64 3.96 -3.16
N ILE A 35 1.09 4.55 -4.27
CA ILE A 35 2.44 5.07 -4.40
C ILE A 35 2.28 6.53 -4.83
N ASP A 36 2.73 7.45 -3.97
CA ASP A 36 2.56 8.86 -4.27
C ASP A 36 3.74 9.42 -5.04
N SER A 37 3.65 10.69 -5.41
CA SER A 37 4.66 11.31 -6.27
C SER A 37 6.02 11.45 -5.60
N SER A 38 6.09 11.34 -4.28
CA SER A 38 7.36 11.36 -3.56
C SER A 38 7.96 9.97 -3.40
N GLY A 39 7.25 8.93 -3.84
CA GLY A 39 7.73 7.57 -3.77
C GLY A 39 7.33 6.81 -2.52
N THR A 40 6.46 7.38 -1.72
CA THR A 40 5.97 6.68 -0.52
C THR A 40 4.93 5.65 -0.91
N VAL A 41 5.11 4.42 -0.45
CA VAL A 41 4.19 3.31 -0.67
C VAL A 41 3.40 3.10 0.62
N SER A 42 2.08 3.12 0.51
CA SER A 42 1.23 2.99 1.69
C SER A 42 0.06 2.06 1.42
N VAL A 43 -0.47 1.50 2.51
CA VAL A 43 -1.68 0.68 2.51
C VAL A 43 -2.74 1.49 3.25
N PRO A 44 -3.54 2.30 2.51
CA PRO A 44 -4.43 3.25 3.17
C PRO A 44 -5.67 2.62 3.78
N SER A 45 -6.00 1.40 3.38
CA SER A 45 -7.21 0.75 3.88
C SER A 45 -7.00 -0.75 3.90
N GLY A 46 -7.16 -1.34 5.05
CA GLY A 46 -6.95 -2.75 5.26
C GLY A 46 -5.61 -3.02 5.91
N ASN A 47 -5.22 -4.27 5.91
CA ASN A 47 -3.98 -4.72 6.52
C ASN A 47 -3.03 -5.24 5.46
N MET A 48 -1.74 -5.22 5.78
CA MET A 48 -0.73 -5.86 4.96
C MET A 48 -0.24 -7.11 5.71
N ILE A 49 -0.36 -8.26 5.07
CA ILE A 49 0.06 -9.54 5.66
C ILE A 49 1.26 -10.03 4.89
N LEU A 50 2.35 -10.27 5.59
CA LEU A 50 3.56 -10.81 5.00
C LEU A 50 3.71 -12.26 5.45
N ALA A 51 3.64 -13.19 4.49
CA ALA A 51 3.80 -14.61 4.81
C ALA A 51 5.25 -14.98 5.08
N GLY A 52 6.17 -14.17 4.58
CA GLY A 52 7.60 -14.35 4.84
C GLY A 52 8.14 -13.23 5.70
N ASP A 53 9.40 -12.97 5.59
CA ASP A 53 10.07 -11.97 6.38
C ASP A 53 9.97 -10.60 5.76
N LEU A 54 9.97 -9.58 6.61
CA LEU A 54 10.14 -8.20 6.18
C LEU A 54 11.60 -7.82 6.42
N ILE A 55 12.29 -7.44 5.36
CA ILE A 55 13.68 -7.04 5.45
C ILE A 55 13.75 -5.53 5.26
N VAL A 56 14.22 -4.84 6.27
CA VAL A 56 14.36 -3.39 6.25
C VAL A 56 15.85 -3.07 6.26
N THR A 57 16.35 -2.50 5.15
CA THR A 57 17.78 -2.18 5.04
C THR A 57 18.14 -0.84 5.67
N GLY A 58 17.15 0.01 5.88
CA GLY A 58 17.31 1.25 6.63
C GLY A 58 16.86 1.07 8.06
N GLU A 59 16.36 2.14 8.65
CA GLU A 59 15.84 2.11 9.99
C GLU A 59 14.32 2.06 9.96
N LEU A 60 13.74 1.32 10.89
CA LEU A 60 12.31 1.40 11.13
C LEU A 60 12.00 2.76 11.74
N ASP A 61 10.80 3.27 11.42
CA ASP A 61 10.37 4.55 11.95
C ASP A 61 10.41 4.50 13.49
N SER A 62 10.91 5.56 14.09
CA SER A 62 11.06 5.63 15.55
C SER A 62 9.72 5.59 16.29
N SER A 63 8.62 5.83 15.59
CA SER A 63 7.30 5.72 16.18
C SER A 63 6.90 4.27 16.44
N SER A 64 7.62 3.30 15.92
CA SER A 64 7.29 1.89 16.07
C SER A 64 7.92 1.31 17.32
N GLN A 65 7.51 1.82 18.48
CA GLN A 65 7.98 1.31 19.76
C GLN A 65 7.53 -0.12 20.01
N ILE A 66 6.49 -0.54 19.33
CA ILE A 66 6.02 -1.92 19.42
C ILE A 66 7.09 -2.90 18.94
N ALA A 67 7.80 -2.55 17.87
CA ALA A 67 8.87 -3.40 17.38
C ALA A 67 10.00 -3.52 18.40
N LEU A 68 10.30 -2.44 19.10
CA LEU A 68 11.30 -2.46 20.14
C LEU A 68 10.89 -3.34 21.32
N ILE A 69 9.62 -3.26 21.71
CA ILE A 69 9.09 -4.07 22.79
C ILE A 69 9.16 -5.56 22.42
N LEU A 70 8.84 -5.90 21.19
CA LEU A 70 8.91 -7.28 20.73
C LEU A 70 10.34 -7.80 20.73
N ALA A 71 11.29 -6.93 20.42
CA ALA A 71 12.69 -7.32 20.43
C ALA A 71 13.20 -7.60 21.84
N LEU A 72 12.62 -6.94 22.83
CA LEU A 72 13.00 -7.15 24.24
C LEU A 72 12.28 -8.32 24.87
N GLY A 73 11.11 -8.62 24.38
CA GLY A 73 10.30 -9.70 24.89
C GLY A 73 10.65 -11.00 24.23
#